data_1677a1497f494ff43c77d954487d4f4f
#
_entry.id   1677a1497f494ff43c77d954487d4f4f
#
_cell.length_a   1.000
_cell.length_b   1.000
_cell.length_c   1.000
_cell.angle_alpha   90.00
_cell.angle_beta   90.00
_cell.angle_gamma   90.00
#
_symmetry.space_group_name_H-M   'P 1'
#
loop_
_entity.id
_entity.type
_entity.pdbx_description
1 polymer ?
#
loop_
_entity_poly.entity_id
_entity_poly.type
_entity_poly.pdbx_seq_one_letter_code
_entity_poly.pdbx_strand_id
1 'polypeptide(L)'
;ERAIVALPGCYPSTTLLSLAPLARAGLIGYLVVDAKSGVSGAGRDPKADLHFGEVNESVKAYGVFTHRHIGEIEQELVGQSPTPDANPGAWGIDFLPHLVPMTRGILAACHVRPTRPVTQPELDEIYLDVLTPALVSIWSYLTMPVSTATTLM
;
A
#
# COMPACT_ATOMS: atom_id res chain seq x y z
N GLU A 1 -20.37 -5.46 -20.93
CA GLU A 1 -20.35 -4.18 -20.19
C GLU A 1 -18.91 -3.84 -19.84
N ARG A 2 -18.49 -2.62 -20.16
CA ARG A 2 -17.14 -2.15 -19.79
C ARG A 2 -17.25 -1.50 -18.42
N ALA A 3 -16.66 -2.12 -17.41
CA ALA A 3 -16.53 -1.52 -16.08
C ALA A 3 -15.45 -0.43 -16.10
N ILE A 4 -15.73 0.69 -15.45
CA ILE A 4 -14.69 1.69 -15.12
C ILE A 4 -13.97 1.18 -13.89
N VAL A 5 -12.65 1.03 -13.98
CA VAL A 5 -11.81 0.58 -12.86
C VAL A 5 -10.96 1.74 -12.41
N ALA A 6 -11.10 2.14 -11.15
CA ALA A 6 -10.21 3.09 -10.50
C ALA A 6 -8.95 2.35 -10.02
N LEU A 7 -7.78 2.87 -10.36
CA LEU A 7 -6.51 2.37 -9.85
C LEU A 7 -6.08 3.17 -8.62
N PRO A 8 -5.68 2.51 -7.54
CA PRO A 8 -5.19 3.20 -6.35
C PRO A 8 -3.86 3.91 -6.60
N GLY A 9 -3.52 4.88 -5.76
CA GLY A 9 -2.21 5.51 -5.75
C GLY A 9 -1.10 4.52 -5.36
N CYS A 10 0.15 4.88 -5.63
CA CYS A 10 1.31 4.00 -5.40
C CYS A 10 1.51 3.64 -3.92
N TYR A 11 1.44 4.60 -3.00
CA TYR A 11 1.51 4.34 -1.56
C TYR A 11 0.30 3.56 -1.03
N PRO A 12 -0.96 3.91 -1.40
CA PRO A 12 -2.11 3.09 -1.07
C PRO A 12 -1.96 1.65 -1.52
N SER A 13 -1.55 1.40 -2.78
CA SER A 13 -1.32 0.03 -3.27
C SER A 13 -0.36 -0.75 -2.39
N THR A 14 0.80 -0.16 -2.06
CA THR A 14 1.83 -0.83 -1.25
C THR A 14 1.34 -1.09 0.17
N THR A 15 0.67 -0.11 0.78
CA THR A 15 0.16 -0.19 2.15
C THR A 15 -1.01 -1.18 2.26
N LEU A 16 -1.96 -1.11 1.33
CA LEU A 16 -3.15 -1.97 1.34
C LEU A 16 -2.80 -3.44 1.10
N LEU A 17 -1.87 -3.73 0.19
CA LEU A 17 -1.39 -5.11 -0.02
C LEU A 17 -0.79 -5.70 1.26
N SER A 18 -0.15 -4.88 2.07
CA SER A 18 0.43 -5.33 3.35
C SER A 18 -0.59 -5.44 4.46
N LEU A 19 -1.61 -4.60 4.50
CA LEU A 19 -2.46 -4.41 5.68
C LEU A 19 -3.91 -4.91 5.52
N ALA A 20 -4.39 -5.12 4.30
CA ALA A 20 -5.75 -5.62 4.08
C ALA A 20 -6.06 -6.93 4.84
N PRO A 21 -5.15 -7.91 4.95
CA PRO A 21 -5.39 -9.10 5.77
C PRO A 21 -5.67 -8.76 7.23
N LEU A 22 -4.87 -7.87 7.83
CA LEU A 22 -5.04 -7.46 9.23
C LEU A 22 -6.30 -6.61 9.43
N ALA A 23 -6.64 -5.75 8.45
CA ALA A 23 -7.86 -4.97 8.49
C ALA A 23 -9.10 -5.88 8.49
N ARG A 24 -9.14 -6.88 7.59
CA ARG A 24 -10.22 -7.88 7.52
C ARG A 24 -10.36 -8.69 8.80
N ALA A 25 -9.25 -8.98 9.46
CA ALA A 25 -9.24 -9.66 10.76
C ALA A 25 -9.58 -8.74 11.95
N GLY A 26 -9.80 -7.44 11.74
CA GLY A 26 -10.07 -6.47 12.80
C GLY A 26 -8.89 -6.24 13.76
N LEU A 27 -7.67 -6.48 13.28
CA LEU A 27 -6.47 -6.46 14.10
C LEU A 27 -5.72 -5.13 14.12
N ILE A 28 -6.14 -4.12 13.38
CA ILE A 28 -5.45 -2.83 13.36
C ILE A 28 -5.99 -1.94 14.48
N GLY A 29 -5.18 -1.68 15.51
CA GLY A 29 -5.49 -0.72 16.57
C GLY A 29 -4.78 0.62 16.38
N TYR A 30 -3.52 0.59 15.93
CA TYR A 30 -2.72 1.77 15.57
C TYR A 30 -1.72 1.40 14.51
N LEU A 31 -1.47 2.32 13.58
CA LEU A 31 -0.66 2.06 12.40
C LEU A 31 0.36 3.17 12.16
N VAL A 32 1.62 2.79 12.00
CA VAL A 32 2.67 3.66 11.44
C VAL A 32 3.10 3.09 10.10
N VAL A 33 3.03 3.89 9.05
CA VAL A 33 3.53 3.56 7.72
C VAL A 33 4.74 4.44 7.41
N ASP A 34 5.92 3.87 7.55
CA ASP A 34 7.18 4.50 7.21
C ASP A 34 7.57 4.09 5.78
N ALA A 35 7.33 4.97 4.83
CA ALA A 35 7.41 4.67 3.40
C ALA A 35 8.55 5.43 2.70
N LYS A 36 9.31 4.73 1.86
CA LYS A 36 10.42 5.24 1.06
C LYS A 36 10.08 5.09 -0.42
N SER A 37 10.04 6.19 -1.17
CA SER A 37 9.75 6.19 -2.60
C SER A 37 10.93 6.66 -3.42
N GLY A 38 11.14 5.98 -4.54
CA GLY A 38 12.03 6.48 -5.58
C GLY A 38 11.46 7.71 -6.30
N VAL A 39 12.34 8.43 -6.96
CA VAL A 39 12.09 9.76 -7.57
C VAL A 39 11.03 9.71 -8.67
N SER A 40 10.96 8.65 -9.45
CA SER A 40 10.02 8.53 -10.58
C SER A 40 8.55 8.59 -10.14
N GLY A 41 8.25 8.34 -8.86
CA GLY A 41 6.90 8.48 -8.29
C GLY A 41 6.38 9.91 -8.27
N ALA A 42 7.25 10.91 -8.37
CA ALA A 42 6.88 12.33 -8.44
C ALA A 42 6.36 12.78 -9.82
N GLY A 43 6.36 11.90 -10.82
CA GLY A 43 5.91 12.19 -12.18
C GLY A 43 7.04 12.63 -13.11
N ARG A 44 6.65 13.01 -14.34
CA ARG A 44 7.60 13.39 -15.41
C ARG A 44 7.97 14.87 -15.43
N ASP A 45 7.17 15.70 -14.77
CA ASP A 45 7.42 17.15 -14.80
C ASP A 45 8.72 17.49 -14.09
N PRO A 46 9.63 18.25 -14.72
CA PRO A 46 10.89 18.65 -14.12
C PRO A 46 10.62 19.61 -12.95
N LYS A 47 11.21 19.30 -11.80
CA LYS A 47 11.14 20.13 -10.59
C LYS A 47 12.54 20.32 -10.03
N ALA A 48 12.81 21.52 -9.49
CA ALA A 48 14.12 21.85 -8.96
C ALA A 48 14.56 20.89 -7.85
N ASP A 49 13.65 20.53 -6.96
CA ASP A 49 13.87 19.61 -5.83
C ASP A 49 14.02 18.13 -6.22
N LEU A 50 13.84 17.80 -7.51
CA LEU A 50 14.01 16.46 -8.06
C LEU A 50 15.24 16.34 -8.97
N HIS A 51 16.06 17.38 -9.06
CA HIS A 51 17.32 17.33 -9.79
C HIS A 51 18.30 16.33 -9.14
N PHE A 52 19.15 15.72 -9.94
CA PHE A 52 20.12 14.74 -9.46
C PHE A 52 20.95 15.25 -8.27
N GLY A 53 21.43 16.48 -8.31
CA GLY A 53 22.22 17.07 -7.23
C GLY A 53 21.45 17.28 -5.92
N GLU A 54 20.12 17.35 -5.98
CA GLU A 54 19.27 17.53 -4.80
C GLU A 54 18.78 16.19 -4.21
N VAL A 55 18.70 15.15 -5.03
CA VAL A 55 18.17 13.85 -4.64
C VAL A 55 19.26 12.83 -4.35
N ASN A 56 20.39 12.92 -5.06
CA ASN A 56 21.47 11.95 -4.88
C ASN A 56 22.01 12.00 -3.45
N GLU A 57 22.16 10.82 -2.84
CA GLU A 57 22.64 10.66 -1.45
C GLU A 57 21.76 11.39 -0.39
N SER A 58 20.54 11.78 -0.74
CA SER A 58 19.61 12.51 0.11
C SER A 58 18.38 11.65 0.47
N VAL A 59 17.95 11.73 1.73
CA VAL A 59 16.67 11.16 2.22
C VAL A 59 15.84 12.31 2.77
N LYS A 60 14.67 12.54 2.19
CA LYS A 60 13.84 13.69 2.52
C LYS A 60 12.41 13.26 2.86
N ALA A 61 11.97 13.50 4.09
CA ALA A 61 10.56 13.35 4.45
C ALA A 61 9.73 14.47 3.77
N TYR A 62 8.53 14.13 3.30
CA TYR A 62 7.62 15.10 2.70
C TYR A 62 6.15 14.75 3.00
N GLY A 63 5.29 15.77 3.03
CA GLY A 63 3.86 15.57 3.25
C GLY A 63 3.51 14.80 4.53
N VAL A 64 4.36 14.88 5.56
CA VAL A 64 4.14 14.21 6.84
C VAL A 64 2.82 14.67 7.43
N PHE A 65 1.93 13.73 7.76
CA PHE A 65 0.55 13.94 8.25
C PHE A 65 -0.38 14.74 7.31
N THR A 66 0.09 15.15 6.13
CA THR A 66 -0.69 15.97 5.19
C THR A 66 -0.76 15.38 3.78
N HIS A 67 -0.16 14.21 3.57
CA HIS A 67 -0.11 13.59 2.26
C HIS A 67 -1.50 13.14 1.81
N ARG A 68 -1.87 13.45 0.55
CA ARG A 68 -3.20 13.15 -0.02
C ARG A 68 -3.62 11.67 0.05
N HIS A 69 -2.65 10.75 0.07
CA HIS A 69 -2.92 9.31 0.13
C HIS A 69 -3.36 8.82 1.51
N ILE A 70 -3.27 9.64 2.56
CA ILE A 70 -3.73 9.26 3.91
C ILE A 70 -5.22 8.92 3.86
N GLY A 71 -6.05 9.82 3.31
CA GLY A 71 -7.49 9.60 3.23
C GLY A 71 -7.87 8.37 2.40
N GLU A 72 -7.12 8.06 1.33
CA GLU A 72 -7.33 6.86 0.52
C GLU A 72 -6.99 5.59 1.30
N ILE A 73 -5.87 5.58 2.04
CA ILE A 73 -5.47 4.45 2.88
C ILE A 73 -6.49 4.22 4.00
N GLU A 74 -6.90 5.27 4.69
CA GLU A 74 -7.90 5.22 5.76
C GLU A 74 -9.23 4.66 5.26
N GLN A 75 -9.75 5.22 4.18
CA GLN A 75 -11.02 4.79 3.58
C GLN A 75 -11.02 3.30 3.26
N GLU A 76 -9.97 2.83 2.58
CA GLU A 76 -9.90 1.44 2.12
C GLU A 76 -9.67 0.46 3.28
N LEU A 77 -8.85 0.79 4.27
CA LEU A 77 -8.64 -0.07 5.44
C LEU A 77 -9.91 -0.16 6.30
N VAL A 78 -10.63 0.96 6.49
CA VAL A 78 -11.93 0.95 7.19
C VAL A 78 -12.96 0.12 6.43
N GLY A 79 -13.03 0.26 5.11
CA GLY A 79 -13.94 -0.53 4.27
C GLY A 79 -13.67 -2.03 4.29
N GLN A 80 -12.45 -2.46 4.63
CA GLN A 80 -12.09 -3.87 4.80
C GLN A 80 -12.39 -4.39 6.22
N SER A 81 -12.59 -3.49 7.20
CA SER A 81 -12.80 -3.89 8.59
C SER A 81 -14.17 -4.57 8.80
N PRO A 82 -14.27 -5.58 9.67
CA PRO A 82 -15.56 -6.18 10.06
C PRO A 82 -16.48 -5.21 10.79
N THR A 83 -15.95 -4.08 11.26
CA THR A 83 -16.71 -2.98 11.90
C THR A 83 -16.54 -1.69 11.10
N PRO A 84 -17.18 -1.56 9.92
CA PRO A 84 -17.01 -0.40 9.04
C PRO A 84 -17.52 0.92 9.65
N ASP A 85 -18.38 0.86 10.67
CA ASP A 85 -18.83 2.02 11.45
C ASP A 85 -17.79 2.51 12.48
N ALA A 86 -16.66 1.79 12.62
CA ALA A 86 -15.53 2.30 13.37
C ALA A 86 -15.07 3.59 12.69
N ASN A 87 -15.24 4.71 13.40
CA ASN A 87 -14.79 6.02 12.96
C ASN A 87 -13.36 5.91 12.37
N PRO A 88 -13.12 6.35 11.12
CA PRO A 88 -11.77 6.35 10.55
C PRO A 88 -10.71 6.98 11.48
N GLY A 89 -11.11 7.94 12.31
CA GLY A 89 -10.28 8.53 13.36
C GLY A 89 -10.04 7.62 14.57
N ALA A 90 -10.68 6.46 14.69
CA ALA A 90 -10.40 5.50 15.77
C ALA A 90 -9.09 4.74 15.54
N TRP A 91 -8.62 4.68 14.30
CA TRP A 91 -7.30 4.15 13.96
C TRP A 91 -6.32 5.31 13.83
N GLY A 92 -5.41 5.45 14.75
CA GLY A 92 -4.31 6.37 14.55
C GLY A 92 -3.45 5.87 13.38
N ILE A 93 -3.37 6.64 12.30
CA ILE A 93 -2.44 6.36 11.20
C ILE A 93 -1.41 7.47 11.14
N ASP A 94 -0.16 7.13 11.41
CA ASP A 94 0.98 7.98 11.13
C ASP A 94 1.59 7.57 9.79
N PHE A 95 1.43 8.42 8.78
CA PHE A 95 1.99 8.20 7.47
C PHE A 95 3.21 9.10 7.23
N LEU A 96 4.37 8.48 7.03
CA LEU A 96 5.69 9.11 6.97
C LEU A 96 6.34 8.81 5.61
N PRO A 97 5.96 9.50 4.53
CA PRO A 97 6.59 9.29 3.24
C PRO A 97 7.95 9.98 3.13
N HIS A 98 8.91 9.28 2.55
CA HIS A 98 10.24 9.78 2.26
C HIS A 98 10.57 9.63 0.77
N LEU A 99 11.24 10.63 0.21
CA LEU A 99 11.94 10.52 -1.06
C LEU A 99 13.35 10.01 -0.76
N VAL A 100 13.76 8.97 -1.47
CA VAL A 100 15.09 8.37 -1.33
C VAL A 100 15.83 8.35 -2.67
N PRO A 101 17.17 8.26 -2.69
CA PRO A 101 17.96 8.35 -3.91
C PRO A 101 17.90 7.05 -4.73
N MET A 102 16.68 6.60 -5.04
CA MET A 102 16.37 5.50 -5.94
C MET A 102 15.64 6.04 -7.16
N THR A 103 15.84 5.43 -8.31
CA THR A 103 15.06 5.79 -9.50
C THR A 103 13.61 5.35 -9.37
N ARG A 104 13.35 4.11 -8.94
CA ARG A 104 12.01 3.48 -8.91
C ARG A 104 11.82 2.61 -7.69
N GLY A 105 10.54 2.35 -7.38
CA GLY A 105 10.12 1.44 -6.32
C GLY A 105 9.67 2.16 -5.06
N ILE A 106 8.97 1.41 -4.22
CA ILE A 106 8.54 1.85 -2.88
C ILE A 106 8.86 0.73 -1.90
N LEU A 107 9.48 1.09 -0.79
CA LEU A 107 9.57 0.28 0.40
C LEU A 107 8.65 0.90 1.46
N ALA A 108 7.66 0.17 1.95
CA ALA A 108 6.83 0.58 3.06
C ALA A 108 7.03 -0.39 4.24
N ALA A 109 7.49 0.14 5.36
CA ALA A 109 7.51 -0.57 6.63
C ALA A 109 6.25 -0.20 7.42
N CYS A 110 5.36 -1.17 7.61
CA CYS A 110 4.10 -0.98 8.30
C CYS A 110 4.22 -1.55 9.71
N HIS A 111 4.14 -0.68 10.72
CA HIS A 111 4.18 -1.06 12.13
C HIS A 111 2.76 -1.02 12.69
N VAL A 112 2.23 -2.16 13.10
CA VAL A 112 0.87 -2.28 13.61
C VAL A 112 0.90 -2.61 15.09
N ARG A 113 0.19 -1.83 15.89
CA ARG A 113 -0.20 -2.24 17.24
C ARG A 113 -1.56 -2.94 17.12
N PRO A 114 -1.63 -4.25 17.33
CA PRO A 114 -2.88 -4.98 17.16
C PRO A 114 -3.89 -4.63 18.27
N THR A 115 -5.17 -4.83 17.96
CA THR A 115 -6.30 -4.63 18.90
C THR A 115 -6.29 -5.64 20.06
N ARG A 116 -5.63 -6.79 19.87
CA ARG A 116 -5.47 -7.88 20.85
C ARG A 116 -4.14 -8.60 20.61
N PRO A 117 -3.65 -9.38 21.58
CA PRO A 117 -2.53 -10.28 21.34
C PRO A 117 -2.81 -11.24 20.18
N VAL A 118 -1.81 -11.48 19.35
CA VAL A 118 -1.87 -12.38 18.19
C VAL A 118 -0.57 -13.18 18.14
N THR A 119 -0.66 -14.45 17.78
CA THR A 119 0.49 -15.35 17.63
C THR A 119 1.02 -15.37 16.21
N GLN A 120 2.28 -15.78 16.02
CA GLN A 120 2.85 -15.90 14.69
C GLN A 120 2.07 -16.89 13.79
N PRO A 121 1.68 -18.09 14.25
CA PRO A 121 0.88 -19.00 13.43
C PRO A 121 -0.46 -18.40 12.99
N GLU A 122 -1.12 -17.65 13.87
CA GLU A 122 -2.38 -16.95 13.52
C GLU A 122 -2.15 -15.87 12.45
N LEU A 123 -1.07 -15.11 12.54
CA LEU A 123 -0.71 -14.13 11.51
C LEU A 123 -0.43 -14.82 10.17
N ASP A 124 0.33 -15.90 10.19
CA ASP A 124 0.65 -16.66 8.96
C ASP A 124 -0.64 -17.16 8.27
N GLU A 125 -1.60 -17.69 9.04
CA GLU A 125 -2.90 -18.13 8.52
C GLU A 125 -3.69 -16.97 7.90
N ILE A 126 -3.79 -15.82 8.58
CA ILE A 126 -4.48 -14.62 8.10
C ILE A 126 -3.90 -14.14 6.76
N TYR A 127 -2.59 -14.12 6.64
CA TYR A 127 -1.94 -13.69 5.40
C TYR A 127 -2.07 -14.72 4.27
N LEU A 128 -1.94 -16.00 4.57
CA LEU A 128 -2.10 -17.08 3.58
C LEU A 128 -3.51 -17.12 3.02
N ASP A 129 -4.52 -16.97 3.85
CA ASP A 129 -5.93 -16.98 3.43
C ASP A 129 -6.26 -15.88 2.41
N VAL A 130 -5.70 -14.68 2.60
CA VAL A 130 -5.95 -13.54 1.72
C VAL A 130 -5.04 -13.51 0.51
N LEU A 131 -3.74 -13.79 0.68
CA LEU A 131 -2.76 -13.61 -0.39
C LEU A 131 -2.63 -14.81 -1.32
N THR A 132 -2.87 -16.03 -0.84
CA THR A 132 -2.75 -17.23 -1.66
C THR A 132 -3.68 -17.22 -2.87
N PRO A 133 -4.98 -16.91 -2.75
CA PRO A 133 -5.87 -16.82 -3.92
C PRO A 133 -5.41 -15.78 -4.94
N ALA A 134 -4.91 -14.63 -4.48
CA ALA A 134 -4.40 -13.57 -5.34
C ALA A 134 -3.14 -14.01 -6.09
N LEU A 135 -2.20 -14.65 -5.41
CA LEU A 135 -0.97 -15.17 -6.03
C LEU A 135 -1.26 -16.28 -7.03
N VAL A 136 -2.18 -17.21 -6.72
CA VAL A 136 -2.61 -18.26 -7.65
C VAL A 136 -3.26 -17.65 -8.91
N SER A 137 -4.08 -16.63 -8.75
CA SER A 137 -4.70 -15.92 -9.87
C SER A 137 -3.66 -15.24 -10.76
N ILE A 138 -2.68 -14.54 -10.17
CA ILE A 138 -1.57 -13.92 -10.91
C ILE A 138 -0.74 -14.98 -11.64
N TRP A 139 -0.41 -16.08 -10.97
CA TRP A 139 0.35 -17.17 -11.56
C TRP A 139 -0.39 -17.80 -12.75
N SER A 140 -1.68 -18.06 -12.62
CA SER A 140 -2.51 -18.58 -13.70
C SER A 140 -2.52 -17.66 -14.91
N TYR A 141 -2.60 -16.33 -14.66
CA TYR A 141 -2.53 -15.34 -15.74
C TYR A 141 -1.17 -15.31 -16.43
N LEU A 142 -0.08 -15.36 -15.69
CA LEU A 142 1.30 -15.36 -16.24
C LEU A 142 1.63 -16.63 -17.01
N THR A 143 0.96 -17.76 -16.72
CA THR A 143 1.15 -19.03 -17.40
C THR A 143 0.17 -19.27 -18.55
N MET A 144 -0.73 -18.33 -18.83
CA MET A 144 -1.62 -18.41 -19.99
C MET A 144 -0.84 -18.41 -21.31
N PRO A 145 -1.23 -19.26 -22.30
CA PRO A 145 -0.69 -19.17 -23.64
C PRO A 145 -0.89 -17.76 -24.24
N VAL A 146 0.11 -17.26 -24.95
CA VAL A 146 0.09 -15.92 -25.59
C VAL A 146 -1.14 -15.70 -26.48
N SER A 147 -1.68 -16.76 -27.09
CA SER A 147 -2.90 -16.73 -27.88
C SER A 147 -4.16 -16.32 -27.10
N THR A 148 -4.16 -16.53 -25.79
CA THR A 148 -5.29 -16.17 -24.91
C THR A 148 -5.14 -14.76 -24.33
N ALA A 149 -3.90 -14.26 -24.21
CA ALA A 149 -3.61 -12.91 -23.71
C ALA A 149 -4.00 -11.79 -24.70
N THR A 150 -4.08 -12.10 -26.01
CA THR A 150 -4.43 -11.14 -27.06
C THR A 150 -5.92 -10.71 -27.02
N THR A 151 -6.75 -11.41 -26.26
CA THR A 151 -8.19 -11.11 -26.16
C THR A 151 -8.50 -10.09 -25.04
N LEU A 152 -7.49 -9.65 -24.28
CA LEU A 152 -7.64 -8.73 -23.13
C LEU A 152 -7.07 -7.33 -23.38
N MET A 153 -6.70 -6.99 -24.63
CA MET A 153 -6.33 -5.61 -25.03
C MET A 153 -7.51 -4.84 -25.59
#